data_95fc30c0ad6a21cebaf68fb916ec44ec
#
_entry.id   95fc30c0ad6a21cebaf68fb916ec44ec
#
_cell.length_a   1.000
_cell.length_b   1.000
_cell.length_c   1.000
_cell.angle_alpha   90.00
_cell.angle_beta   90.00
_cell.angle_gamma   90.00
#
_symmetry.space_group_name_H-M   'P 1'
#
loop_
_entity.id
_entity.type
_entity.pdbx_description
1 polymer ?
#
loop_
_entity_poly.entity_id
_entity_poly.type
_entity_poly.pdbx_seq_one_letter_code
_entity_poly.pdbx_strand_id
1 'polypeptide(L)'
;MGQPSRRERQAQQTREEILRAARRLFAERGYARTSVRDVADAAGVSPQTVYDSIGSKQALVARLNDTTDTEAGVDAIAMQSARSTDPAEIVATPARITRSILEHSGDVIRALVTGAAAEPDLDAVLAEGQRRHSAGAASVVATLEDLGALNQSVDRREAVDTLAAISDFRLALVLHENYGWTLDRIEAWIADTSRALLLR
;
A
#
# COMPACT_ATOMS: atom_id res chain seq x y z
N MET A 1 20.21 1.73 24.78
CA MET A 1 20.44 1.67 23.32
C MET A 1 21.44 2.77 22.97
N GLY A 2 22.61 2.41 22.39
CA GLY A 2 23.65 3.38 22.02
C GLY A 2 23.21 4.23 20.81
N GLN A 3 23.66 5.49 20.78
CA GLN A 3 23.45 6.33 19.60
C GLN A 3 24.23 5.75 18.40
N PRO A 4 23.63 5.79 17.17
CA PRO A 4 24.29 5.30 15.97
C PRO A 4 25.60 6.07 15.71
N SER A 5 26.63 5.34 15.28
CA SER A 5 27.92 5.92 14.93
C SER A 5 27.79 6.91 13.76
N ARG A 6 28.79 7.80 13.58
CA ARG A 6 28.82 8.72 12.43
C ARG A 6 28.72 7.98 11.09
N ARG A 7 29.37 6.81 10.97
CA ARG A 7 29.37 5.99 9.76
C ARG A 7 27.97 5.41 9.48
N GLU A 8 27.28 4.93 10.52
CA GLU A 8 25.92 4.41 10.39
C GLU A 8 24.92 5.51 9.98
N ARG A 9 25.03 6.71 10.58
CA ARG A 9 24.21 7.85 10.16
C ARG A 9 24.43 8.24 8.70
N GLN A 10 25.70 8.28 8.26
CA GLN A 10 26.03 8.58 6.86
C GLN A 10 25.49 7.52 5.91
N ALA A 11 25.60 6.23 6.25
CA ALA A 11 25.05 5.14 5.45
C ALA A 11 23.52 5.21 5.37
N GLN A 12 22.86 5.54 6.48
CA GLN A 12 21.39 5.71 6.50
C GLN A 12 20.97 6.91 5.64
N GLN A 13 21.64 8.05 5.75
CA GLN A 13 21.36 9.22 4.90
C GLN A 13 21.51 8.89 3.41
N THR A 14 22.56 8.18 3.02
CA THR A 14 22.76 7.75 1.63
C THR A 14 21.62 6.85 1.15
N ARG A 15 21.15 5.91 1.98
CA ARG A 15 19.98 5.07 1.63
C ARG A 15 18.72 5.90 1.38
N GLU A 16 18.45 6.86 2.26
CA GLU A 16 17.29 7.74 2.13
C GLU A 16 17.35 8.62 0.88
N GLU A 17 18.54 9.13 0.52
CA GLU A 17 18.76 9.89 -0.71
C GLU A 17 18.51 9.03 -1.96
N ILE A 18 19.02 7.77 -1.97
CA ILE A 18 18.78 6.81 -3.05
C ILE A 18 17.29 6.50 -3.19
N LEU A 19 16.60 6.17 -2.09
CA LEU A 19 15.17 5.83 -2.11
C LEU A 19 14.32 7.03 -2.55
N ARG A 20 14.65 8.25 -2.11
CA ARG A 20 13.96 9.47 -2.54
C ARG A 20 14.14 9.71 -4.04
N ALA A 21 15.36 9.52 -4.58
CA ALA A 21 15.62 9.63 -6.01
C ALA A 21 14.86 8.56 -6.81
N ALA A 22 14.86 7.31 -6.35
CA ALA A 22 14.12 6.22 -6.97
C ALA A 22 12.62 6.50 -7.01
N ARG A 23 12.01 6.91 -5.87
CA ARG A 23 10.58 7.24 -5.78
C ARG A 23 10.20 8.33 -6.80
N ARG A 24 10.97 9.41 -6.85
CA ARG A 24 10.74 10.50 -7.81
C ARG A 24 10.82 10.00 -9.26
N LEU A 25 11.83 9.23 -9.62
CA LEU A 25 11.99 8.74 -10.99
C LEU A 25 10.92 7.72 -11.38
N PHE A 26 10.50 6.85 -10.47
CA PHE A 26 9.39 5.93 -10.72
C PHE A 26 8.06 6.67 -10.90
N ALA A 27 7.82 7.73 -10.14
CA ALA A 27 6.64 8.58 -10.30
C ALA A 27 6.63 9.34 -11.64
N GLU A 28 7.77 9.92 -12.05
CA GLU A 28 7.89 10.75 -13.25
C GLU A 28 7.93 9.91 -14.55
N ARG A 29 8.64 8.79 -14.55
CA ARG A 29 8.97 8.02 -15.75
C ARG A 29 8.36 6.63 -15.80
N GLY A 30 7.83 6.17 -14.66
CA GLY A 30 7.39 4.80 -14.44
C GLY A 30 8.54 3.83 -14.18
N TYR A 31 8.17 2.64 -13.67
CA TYR A 31 9.15 1.62 -13.31
C TYR A 31 10.00 1.18 -14.54
N ALA A 32 9.37 0.78 -15.65
CA ALA A 32 10.06 0.22 -16.80
C ALA A 32 11.16 1.13 -17.39
N ARG A 33 10.94 2.45 -17.39
CA ARG A 33 11.85 3.45 -17.99
C ARG A 33 12.88 4.03 -17.02
N THR A 34 12.98 3.50 -15.81
CA THR A 34 13.96 3.93 -14.81
C THR A 34 15.01 2.83 -14.61
N SER A 35 16.28 3.15 -14.71
CA SER A 35 17.39 2.23 -14.42
C SER A 35 18.06 2.55 -13.09
N VAL A 36 18.82 1.58 -12.54
CA VAL A 36 19.66 1.81 -11.34
C VAL A 36 20.67 2.93 -11.58
N ARG A 37 21.16 3.09 -12.81
CA ARG A 37 22.08 4.17 -13.18
C ARG A 37 21.41 5.54 -13.09
N ASP A 38 20.17 5.66 -13.57
CA ASP A 38 19.40 6.92 -13.45
C ASP A 38 19.21 7.30 -11.99
N VAL A 39 18.90 6.31 -11.14
CA VAL A 39 18.74 6.53 -9.69
C VAL A 39 20.05 6.97 -9.05
N ALA A 40 21.17 6.33 -9.40
CA ALA A 40 22.50 6.69 -8.89
C ALA A 40 22.88 8.11 -9.27
N ASP A 41 22.71 8.49 -10.55
CA ASP A 41 22.98 9.82 -11.06
C ASP A 41 22.12 10.88 -10.34
N ALA A 42 20.83 10.58 -10.14
CA ALA A 42 19.88 11.47 -9.43
C ALA A 42 20.14 11.60 -7.93
N ALA A 43 20.74 10.58 -7.30
CA ALA A 43 21.13 10.58 -5.89
C ALA A 43 22.56 11.09 -5.66
N GLY A 44 23.34 11.39 -6.72
CA GLY A 44 24.72 11.85 -6.62
C GLY A 44 25.68 10.78 -6.12
N VAL A 45 25.41 9.50 -6.40
CA VAL A 45 26.24 8.36 -5.98
C VAL A 45 26.64 7.49 -7.18
N SER A 46 27.54 6.53 -6.96
CA SER A 46 27.87 5.54 -8.00
C SER A 46 26.77 4.46 -8.09
N PRO A 47 26.56 3.81 -9.24
CA PRO A 47 25.70 2.65 -9.35
C PRO A 47 26.08 1.53 -8.37
N GLN A 48 27.39 1.32 -8.15
CA GLN A 48 27.89 0.35 -7.16
C GLN A 48 27.37 0.69 -5.75
N THR A 49 27.34 1.98 -5.38
CA THR A 49 26.81 2.42 -4.09
C THR A 49 25.31 2.08 -3.93
N VAL A 50 24.54 2.17 -5.01
CA VAL A 50 23.12 1.76 -4.98
C VAL A 50 23.01 0.26 -4.74
N TYR A 51 23.78 -0.56 -5.48
CA TYR A 51 23.77 -2.02 -5.30
C TYR A 51 24.23 -2.44 -3.89
N ASP A 52 25.24 -1.80 -3.34
CA ASP A 52 25.77 -2.11 -2.00
C ASP A 52 24.81 -1.67 -0.88
N SER A 53 24.08 -0.57 -1.10
CA SER A 53 23.21 0.04 -0.06
C SER A 53 21.78 -0.51 -0.06
N ILE A 54 21.24 -0.81 -1.22
CA ILE A 54 19.83 -1.21 -1.41
C ILE A 54 19.73 -2.54 -2.15
N GLY A 55 20.50 -2.72 -3.23
CA GLY A 55 20.43 -3.88 -4.12
C GLY A 55 19.94 -3.52 -5.52
N SER A 56 19.09 -4.37 -6.07
CA SER A 56 18.57 -4.26 -7.44
C SER A 56 17.48 -3.17 -7.57
N LYS A 57 17.04 -2.93 -8.81
CA LYS A 57 15.89 -2.06 -9.08
C LYS A 57 14.60 -2.57 -8.41
N GLN A 58 14.40 -3.88 -8.36
CA GLN A 58 13.29 -4.51 -7.65
C GLN A 58 13.39 -4.26 -6.14
N ALA A 59 14.60 -4.33 -5.57
CA ALA A 59 14.83 -4.04 -4.16
C ALA A 59 14.52 -2.58 -3.82
N LEU A 60 14.73 -1.63 -4.72
CA LEU A 60 14.32 -0.24 -4.53
C LEU A 60 12.79 -0.13 -4.35
N VAL A 61 12.00 -0.76 -5.23
CA VAL A 61 10.52 -0.75 -5.10
C VAL A 61 10.08 -1.48 -3.84
N ALA A 62 10.66 -2.63 -3.52
CA ALA A 62 10.33 -3.37 -2.31
C ALA A 62 10.57 -2.52 -1.04
N ARG A 63 11.72 -1.82 -0.96
CA ARG A 63 12.03 -0.92 0.15
C ARG A 63 11.09 0.28 0.25
N LEU A 64 10.68 0.85 -0.88
CA LEU A 64 9.68 1.91 -0.89
C LEU A 64 8.32 1.37 -0.43
N ASN A 65 7.94 0.16 -0.85
CA ASN A 65 6.70 -0.47 -0.42
C ASN A 65 6.69 -0.82 1.08
N ASP A 66 7.84 -1.11 1.69
CA ASP A 66 7.95 -1.39 3.13
C ASP A 66 7.54 -0.19 4.01
N THR A 67 7.56 1.03 3.47
CA THR A 67 7.21 2.26 4.21
C THR A 67 5.77 2.72 3.98
N THR A 68 5.05 2.16 2.99
CA THR A 68 3.71 2.64 2.60
C THR A 68 2.69 2.61 3.74
N ASP A 69 2.66 1.53 4.52
CA ASP A 69 1.72 1.37 5.63
C ASP A 69 1.99 2.40 6.74
N THR A 70 3.28 2.67 7.02
CA THR A 70 3.69 3.66 8.02
C THR A 70 3.39 5.09 7.55
N GLU A 71 3.72 5.42 6.30
CA GLU A 71 3.45 6.74 5.71
C GLU A 71 1.95 7.05 5.67
N ALA A 72 1.13 6.04 5.39
CA ALA A 72 -0.32 6.13 5.36
C ALA A 72 -0.98 6.05 6.75
N GLY A 73 -0.24 5.79 7.82
CA GLY A 73 -0.78 5.67 9.16
C GLY A 73 -1.76 4.51 9.35
N VAL A 74 -1.54 3.39 8.65
CA VAL A 74 -2.44 2.22 8.63
C VAL A 74 -2.73 1.71 10.04
N ASP A 75 -1.71 1.62 10.91
CA ASP A 75 -1.87 1.16 12.29
C ASP A 75 -2.80 2.08 13.10
N ALA A 76 -2.70 3.40 12.89
CA ALA A 76 -3.57 4.35 13.60
C ALA A 76 -5.04 4.21 13.15
N ILE A 77 -5.28 4.03 11.85
CA ILE A 77 -6.62 3.79 11.29
C ILE A 77 -7.19 2.46 11.84
N ALA A 78 -6.39 1.38 11.83
CA ALA A 78 -6.79 0.08 12.34
C ALA A 78 -7.09 0.12 13.86
N MET A 79 -6.24 0.78 14.66
CA MET A 79 -6.47 0.95 16.10
C MET A 79 -7.72 1.78 16.41
N GLN A 80 -8.02 2.79 15.62
CA GLN A 80 -9.25 3.57 15.76
C GLN A 80 -10.47 2.68 15.47
N SER A 81 -10.43 1.91 14.39
CA SER A 81 -11.50 0.96 14.06
C SER A 81 -11.72 -0.10 15.13
N ALA A 82 -10.64 -0.65 15.71
CA ALA A 82 -10.72 -1.65 16.76
C ALA A 82 -11.38 -1.15 18.08
N ARG A 83 -11.51 0.18 18.26
CA ARG A 83 -12.19 0.80 19.39
C ARG A 83 -13.66 1.12 19.12
N SER A 84 -14.06 1.07 17.86
CA SER A 84 -15.44 1.34 17.46
C SER A 84 -16.34 0.12 17.71
N THR A 85 -17.58 0.38 18.07
CA THR A 85 -18.66 -0.59 18.14
C THR A 85 -19.71 -0.34 17.06
N ASP A 86 -19.50 0.66 16.20
CA ASP A 86 -20.37 0.95 15.06
C ASP A 86 -19.96 0.11 13.85
N PRO A 87 -20.81 -0.85 13.42
CA PRO A 87 -20.52 -1.66 12.25
C PRO A 87 -20.27 -0.86 10.98
N ALA A 88 -20.89 0.30 10.81
CA ALA A 88 -20.72 1.15 9.64
C ALA A 88 -19.32 1.80 9.60
N GLU A 89 -18.77 2.16 10.75
CA GLU A 89 -17.39 2.64 10.86
C GLU A 89 -16.37 1.51 10.64
N ILE A 90 -16.65 0.33 11.18
CA ILE A 90 -15.75 -0.83 11.10
C ILE A 90 -15.64 -1.31 9.65
N VAL A 91 -16.74 -1.49 8.94
CA VAL A 91 -16.74 -1.96 7.55
C VAL A 91 -16.11 -0.95 6.58
N ALA A 92 -16.08 0.34 6.94
CA ALA A 92 -15.42 1.40 6.16
C ALA A 92 -13.90 1.49 6.36
N THR A 93 -13.32 0.72 7.29
CA THR A 93 -11.88 0.78 7.58
C THR A 93 -10.99 0.50 6.37
N PRO A 94 -11.22 -0.54 5.55
CA PRO A 94 -10.43 -0.76 4.33
C PRO A 94 -10.49 0.41 3.35
N ALA A 95 -11.65 1.08 3.23
CA ALA A 95 -11.80 2.26 2.37
C ALA A 95 -10.87 3.40 2.80
N ARG A 96 -10.83 3.70 4.10
CA ARG A 96 -9.93 4.72 4.68
C ARG A 96 -8.47 4.38 4.49
N ILE A 97 -8.10 3.11 4.69
CA ILE A 97 -6.72 2.61 4.46
C ILE A 97 -6.34 2.77 2.98
N THR A 98 -7.20 2.31 2.06
CA THR A 98 -6.97 2.42 0.62
C THR A 98 -6.77 3.87 0.19
N ARG A 99 -7.65 4.78 0.64
CA ARG A 99 -7.51 6.22 0.39
C ARG A 99 -6.18 6.75 0.92
N SER A 100 -5.86 6.46 2.18
CA SER A 100 -4.66 6.99 2.82
C SER A 100 -3.37 6.49 2.15
N ILE A 101 -3.29 5.22 1.78
CA ILE A 101 -2.15 4.67 1.04
C ILE A 101 -2.01 5.33 -0.33
N LEU A 102 -3.12 5.51 -1.07
CA LEU A 102 -3.06 6.16 -2.39
C LEU A 102 -2.70 7.65 -2.30
N GLU A 103 -3.12 8.34 -1.25
CA GLU A 103 -2.77 9.74 -1.02
C GLU A 103 -1.28 9.94 -0.70
N HIS A 104 -0.69 9.07 0.13
CA HIS A 104 0.69 9.23 0.61
C HIS A 104 1.72 8.47 -0.23
N SER A 105 1.32 7.35 -0.84
CA SER A 105 2.23 6.41 -1.51
C SER A 105 1.67 5.85 -2.83
N GLY A 106 0.70 6.54 -3.45
CA GLY A 106 0.08 6.09 -4.70
C GLY A 106 1.06 5.95 -5.86
N ASP A 107 2.12 6.75 -5.87
CA ASP A 107 3.24 6.66 -6.81
C ASP A 107 4.01 5.32 -6.66
N VAL A 108 4.23 4.87 -5.43
CA VAL A 108 4.90 3.59 -5.12
C VAL A 108 4.00 2.42 -5.53
N ILE A 109 2.72 2.47 -5.15
CA ILE A 109 1.74 1.43 -5.51
C ILE A 109 1.61 1.31 -7.03
N ARG A 110 1.53 2.44 -7.76
CA ARG A 110 1.51 2.44 -9.23
C ARG A 110 2.78 1.82 -9.83
N ALA A 111 3.95 2.18 -9.31
CA ALA A 111 5.22 1.63 -9.77
C ALA A 111 5.28 0.10 -9.54
N LEU A 112 4.80 -0.37 -8.39
CA LEU A 112 4.72 -1.80 -8.06
C LEU A 112 3.75 -2.54 -9.00
N VAL A 113 2.52 -2.06 -9.15
CA VAL A 113 1.49 -2.70 -9.98
C VAL A 113 1.91 -2.74 -11.46
N THR A 114 2.46 -1.64 -12.00
CA THR A 114 2.92 -1.60 -13.39
C THR A 114 4.22 -2.37 -13.61
N GLY A 115 5.10 -2.41 -12.60
CA GLY A 115 6.37 -3.14 -12.66
C GLY A 115 6.19 -4.65 -12.57
N ALA A 116 5.27 -5.14 -11.75
CA ALA A 116 5.00 -6.57 -11.58
C ALA A 116 4.58 -7.26 -12.89
N ALA A 117 3.92 -6.54 -13.80
CA ALA A 117 3.55 -7.06 -15.11
C ALA A 117 4.77 -7.43 -16.00
N ALA A 118 5.95 -6.86 -15.73
CA ALA A 118 7.16 -7.05 -16.53
C ALA A 118 8.28 -7.80 -15.77
N GLU A 119 8.22 -7.82 -14.44
CA GLU A 119 9.31 -8.28 -13.57
C GLU A 119 8.80 -9.28 -12.54
N PRO A 120 9.07 -10.59 -12.71
CA PRO A 120 8.57 -11.64 -11.79
C PRO A 120 8.95 -11.42 -10.32
N ASP A 121 10.09 -10.79 -10.03
CA ASP A 121 10.53 -10.53 -8.66
C ASP A 121 9.61 -9.54 -7.93
N LEU A 122 8.90 -8.67 -8.64
CA LEU A 122 7.90 -7.76 -8.07
C LEU A 122 6.57 -8.45 -7.77
N ASP A 123 6.29 -9.59 -8.40
CA ASP A 123 5.10 -10.40 -8.08
C ASP A 123 5.13 -10.85 -6.62
N ALA A 124 6.29 -11.19 -6.08
CA ALA A 124 6.44 -11.58 -4.67
C ALA A 124 6.12 -10.40 -3.72
N VAL A 125 6.56 -9.19 -4.06
CA VAL A 125 6.27 -7.97 -3.28
C VAL A 125 4.77 -7.67 -3.34
N LEU A 126 4.18 -7.74 -4.53
CA LEU A 126 2.74 -7.52 -4.74
C LEU A 126 1.90 -8.57 -4.00
N ALA A 127 2.30 -9.84 -4.06
CA ALA A 127 1.62 -10.94 -3.36
C ALA A 127 1.69 -10.77 -1.83
N GLU A 128 2.80 -10.28 -1.29
CA GLU A 128 2.90 -9.98 0.15
C GLU A 128 1.95 -8.84 0.55
N GLY A 129 1.92 -7.76 -0.23
CA GLY A 129 0.95 -6.67 -0.02
C GLY A 129 -0.50 -7.18 -0.06
N GLN A 130 -0.82 -8.06 -1.03
CA GLN A 130 -2.14 -8.67 -1.15
C GLN A 130 -2.49 -9.56 0.06
N ARG A 131 -1.53 -10.34 0.59
CA ARG A 131 -1.77 -11.13 1.80
C ARG A 131 -2.11 -10.26 3.01
N ARG A 132 -1.36 -9.16 3.23
CA ARG A 132 -1.64 -8.19 4.32
C ARG A 132 -3.00 -7.54 4.15
N HIS A 133 -3.34 -7.14 2.95
CA HIS A 133 -4.63 -6.55 2.61
C HIS A 133 -5.79 -7.51 2.92
N SER A 134 -5.70 -8.77 2.46
CA SER A 134 -6.72 -9.80 2.75
C SER A 134 -6.80 -10.13 4.25
N ALA A 135 -5.69 -10.14 4.96
CA ALA A 135 -5.68 -10.33 6.42
C ALA A 135 -6.39 -9.18 7.15
N GLY A 136 -6.22 -7.94 6.69
CA GLY A 136 -6.94 -6.77 7.18
C GLY A 136 -8.45 -6.90 6.97
N ALA A 137 -8.89 -7.29 5.76
CA ALA A 137 -10.29 -7.57 5.46
C ALA A 137 -10.87 -8.68 6.36
N ALA A 138 -10.11 -9.76 6.57
CA ALA A 138 -10.53 -10.86 7.46
C ALA A 138 -10.70 -10.41 8.92
N SER A 139 -9.85 -9.50 9.41
CA SER A 139 -9.97 -8.93 10.75
C SER A 139 -11.25 -8.08 10.89
N VAL A 140 -11.57 -7.26 9.89
CA VAL A 140 -12.80 -6.47 9.87
C VAL A 140 -14.03 -7.36 9.88
N VAL A 141 -14.07 -8.39 9.02
CA VAL A 141 -15.20 -9.35 8.94
C VAL A 141 -15.37 -10.09 10.27
N ALA A 142 -14.28 -10.54 10.91
CA ALA A 142 -14.36 -11.19 12.21
C ALA A 142 -14.99 -10.27 13.27
N THR A 143 -14.60 -8.99 13.30
CA THR A 143 -15.19 -8.01 14.23
C THR A 143 -16.70 -7.82 13.96
N LEU A 144 -17.12 -7.77 12.70
CA LEU A 144 -18.54 -7.66 12.34
C LEU A 144 -19.35 -8.92 12.73
N GLU A 145 -18.74 -10.11 12.63
CA GLU A 145 -19.34 -11.36 13.11
C GLU A 145 -19.53 -11.33 14.63
N ASP A 146 -18.50 -10.96 15.38
CA ASP A 146 -18.52 -10.86 16.85
C ASP A 146 -19.60 -9.89 17.33
N LEU A 147 -19.83 -8.80 16.60
CA LEU A 147 -20.90 -7.83 16.85
C LEU A 147 -22.28 -8.33 16.37
N GLY A 148 -22.36 -9.45 15.67
CA GLY A 148 -23.58 -9.95 15.07
C GLY A 148 -24.12 -9.05 13.95
N ALA A 149 -23.29 -8.20 13.36
CA ALA A 149 -23.66 -7.19 12.36
C ALA A 149 -23.50 -7.67 10.90
N LEU A 150 -22.78 -8.78 10.68
CA LEU A 150 -22.55 -9.33 9.35
C LEU A 150 -23.88 -9.82 8.74
N ASN A 151 -24.05 -9.58 7.44
CA ASN A 151 -25.18 -10.09 6.66
C ASN A 151 -25.16 -11.63 6.65
N GLN A 152 -26.20 -12.25 7.20
CA GLN A 152 -26.30 -13.71 7.36
C GLN A 152 -26.47 -14.48 6.05
N SER A 153 -26.78 -13.79 4.95
CA SER A 153 -26.88 -14.42 3.62
C SER A 153 -25.53 -14.57 2.92
N VAL A 154 -24.46 -14.02 3.49
CA VAL A 154 -23.09 -14.06 2.95
C VAL A 154 -22.23 -14.90 3.88
N ASP A 155 -21.54 -15.92 3.36
CA ASP A 155 -20.60 -16.67 4.19
C ASP A 155 -19.35 -15.84 4.50
N ARG A 156 -18.63 -16.22 5.58
CA ARG A 156 -17.46 -15.49 6.05
C ARG A 156 -16.38 -15.33 4.98
N ARG A 157 -16.12 -16.37 4.19
CA ARG A 157 -15.09 -16.34 3.15
C ARG A 157 -15.49 -15.38 2.03
N GLU A 158 -16.73 -15.47 1.60
CA GLU A 158 -17.28 -14.56 0.57
C GLU A 158 -17.23 -13.11 1.05
N ALA A 159 -17.56 -12.84 2.32
CA ALA A 159 -17.46 -11.51 2.91
C ALA A 159 -16.02 -10.96 2.90
N VAL A 160 -15.03 -11.78 3.25
CA VAL A 160 -13.61 -11.41 3.21
C VAL A 160 -13.16 -11.13 1.79
N ASP A 161 -13.47 -12.03 0.85
CA ASP A 161 -13.07 -11.91 -0.55
C ASP A 161 -13.73 -10.66 -1.19
N THR A 162 -14.99 -10.41 -0.88
CA THR A 162 -15.75 -9.22 -1.34
C THR A 162 -15.13 -7.94 -0.82
N LEU A 163 -14.88 -7.85 0.48
CA LEU A 163 -14.29 -6.66 1.10
C LEU A 163 -12.89 -6.39 0.57
N ALA A 164 -12.05 -7.44 0.45
CA ALA A 164 -10.72 -7.32 -0.11
C ALA A 164 -10.75 -6.89 -1.59
N ALA A 165 -11.66 -7.45 -2.40
CA ALA A 165 -11.76 -7.10 -3.82
C ALA A 165 -12.23 -5.65 -4.05
N ILE A 166 -13.22 -5.18 -3.30
CA ILE A 166 -13.76 -3.82 -3.43
C ILE A 166 -12.73 -2.76 -3.00
N SER A 167 -11.93 -3.06 -1.98
CA SER A 167 -10.89 -2.15 -1.46
C SER A 167 -9.49 -2.37 -2.07
N ASP A 168 -9.37 -3.16 -3.12
CA ASP A 168 -8.09 -3.42 -3.80
C ASP A 168 -7.53 -2.15 -4.45
N PHE A 169 -6.24 -1.88 -4.24
CA PHE A 169 -5.56 -0.70 -4.81
C PHE A 169 -5.60 -0.65 -6.33
N ARG A 170 -5.60 -1.80 -7.01
CA ARG A 170 -5.68 -1.87 -8.49
C ARG A 170 -7.03 -1.34 -8.98
N LEU A 171 -8.12 -1.70 -8.30
CA LEU A 171 -9.44 -1.17 -8.60
C LEU A 171 -9.50 0.33 -8.33
N ALA A 172 -8.97 0.78 -7.20
CA ALA A 172 -8.94 2.19 -6.85
C ALA A 172 -8.10 3.02 -7.83
N LEU A 173 -6.94 2.51 -8.29
CA LEU A 173 -6.14 3.13 -9.35
C LEU A 173 -6.90 3.22 -10.67
N VAL A 174 -7.60 2.17 -11.08
CA VAL A 174 -8.45 2.19 -12.30
C VAL A 174 -9.53 3.27 -12.19
N LEU A 175 -10.22 3.35 -11.06
CA LEU A 175 -11.24 4.39 -10.83
C LEU A 175 -10.65 5.80 -10.87
N HIS A 176 -9.48 5.99 -10.29
CA HIS A 176 -8.80 7.27 -10.26
C HIS A 176 -8.28 7.69 -11.63
N GLU A 177 -7.51 6.83 -12.29
CA GLU A 177 -6.76 7.15 -13.50
C GLU A 177 -7.61 7.08 -14.78
N ASN A 178 -8.49 6.07 -14.90
CA ASN A 178 -9.26 5.85 -16.11
C ASN A 178 -10.63 6.56 -16.08
N TYR A 179 -11.19 6.73 -14.87
CA TYR A 179 -12.53 7.32 -14.71
C TYR A 179 -12.52 8.71 -14.05
N GLY A 180 -11.34 9.19 -13.63
CA GLY A 180 -11.17 10.54 -13.05
C GLY A 180 -11.83 10.72 -11.67
N TRP A 181 -12.04 9.64 -10.91
CA TRP A 181 -12.61 9.75 -9.59
C TRP A 181 -11.61 10.35 -8.60
N THR A 182 -12.07 11.23 -7.72
CA THR A 182 -11.27 11.71 -6.60
C THR A 182 -11.09 10.60 -5.56
N LEU A 183 -10.04 10.69 -4.74
CA LEU A 183 -9.81 9.73 -3.65
C LEU A 183 -10.97 9.74 -2.65
N ASP A 184 -11.56 10.89 -2.35
CA ASP A 184 -12.75 11.00 -1.48
C ASP A 184 -13.96 10.24 -2.05
N ARG A 185 -14.18 10.34 -3.37
CA ARG A 185 -15.24 9.59 -4.04
C ARG A 185 -15.00 8.08 -4.01
N ILE A 186 -13.76 7.65 -4.17
CA ILE A 186 -13.37 6.24 -4.11
C ILE A 186 -13.60 5.71 -2.70
N GLU A 187 -13.15 6.43 -1.67
CA GLU A 187 -13.36 6.07 -0.27
C GLU A 187 -14.87 5.92 0.04
N ALA A 188 -15.66 6.93 -0.29
CA ALA A 188 -17.10 6.89 -0.07
C ALA A 188 -17.76 5.71 -0.79
N TRP A 189 -17.41 5.46 -2.06
CA TRP A 189 -17.96 4.36 -2.84
C TRP A 189 -17.59 2.99 -2.26
N ILE A 190 -16.32 2.77 -1.85
CA ILE A 190 -15.89 1.52 -1.21
C ILE A 190 -16.69 1.33 0.10
N ALA A 191 -16.76 2.38 0.94
CA ALA A 191 -17.46 2.30 2.22
C ALA A 191 -18.96 2.00 2.04
N ASP A 192 -19.65 2.69 1.13
CA ASP A 192 -21.10 2.51 0.90
C ASP A 192 -21.39 1.14 0.28
N THR A 193 -20.58 0.70 -0.67
CA THR A 193 -20.71 -0.62 -1.29
C THR A 193 -20.49 -1.73 -0.26
N SER A 194 -19.46 -1.60 0.57
CA SER A 194 -19.18 -2.57 1.63
C SER A 194 -20.32 -2.64 2.65
N ARG A 195 -20.88 -1.49 3.07
CA ARG A 195 -22.07 -1.46 3.95
C ARG A 195 -23.25 -2.18 3.32
N ALA A 196 -23.56 -1.86 2.07
CA ALA A 196 -24.72 -2.42 1.38
C ALA A 196 -24.64 -3.94 1.19
N LEU A 197 -23.45 -4.49 0.97
CA LEU A 197 -23.24 -5.91 0.73
C LEU A 197 -23.06 -6.72 2.02
N LEU A 198 -22.36 -6.17 3.01
CA LEU A 198 -21.85 -6.95 4.15
C LEU A 198 -22.57 -6.68 5.48
N LEU A 199 -23.34 -5.60 5.60
CA LEU A 199 -24.10 -5.34 6.83
C LEU A 199 -25.58 -5.78 6.68
N ARG A 200 -26.22 -6.03 7.85
CA ARG A 200 -27.64 -6.36 7.96
C ARG A 200 -28.52 -5.17 7.66
#